data_9801dfd6cd746d2df0468165c13860b6
#
_entry.id   9801dfd6cd746d2df0468165c13860b6
#
_cell.length_a   1.000
_cell.length_b   1.000
_cell.length_c   1.000
_cell.angle_alpha   90.00
_cell.angle_beta   90.00
_cell.angle_gamma   90.00
#
_symmetry.space_group_name_H-M   'P 1'
#
loop_
_entity.id
_entity.type
_entity.pdbx_description
1 polymer ?
#
loop_
_entity_poly.entity_id
_entity_poly.type
_entity_poly.pdbx_seq_one_letter_code
_entity_poly.pdbx_strand_id
1 'polypeptide(L)'
;NRQTDGNLAAVYQMLRAQGESAAHILTRDLAGTTVSAFDANIEYSSILGEAPDLGVAFQTDPVGTQLERVAKIIASRQEFGVNRQIFLVGAYGYDTHSAQPTSLPNLHSRLDAGVSAFSESMKNMGIFNRVTLATASDFGRTLADNGDGTDHGWGGHQFVVGGAVNGGSLYGDIPPPSFEHGQDA
;
A
#
# COMPACT_ATOMS: atom_id res chain seq x y z
N ASN A 1 -24.42 2.61 -10.77
CA ASN A 1 -24.93 3.23 -12.01
C ASN A 1 -25.22 2.14 -13.04
N ARG A 2 -26.50 1.69 -13.20
CA ARG A 2 -26.90 0.58 -14.08
C ARG A 2 -26.45 0.74 -15.55
N GLN A 3 -26.21 1.95 -16.03
CA GLN A 3 -25.83 2.22 -17.42
C GLN A 3 -24.32 2.00 -17.64
N THR A 4 -23.47 2.29 -16.64
CA THR A 4 -22.05 1.96 -16.66
C THR A 4 -21.81 0.46 -16.58
N ASP A 5 -22.60 -0.26 -15.80
CA ASP A 5 -22.51 -1.71 -15.65
C ASP A 5 -22.89 -2.43 -16.96
N GLY A 6 -23.94 -1.95 -17.66
CA GLY A 6 -24.34 -2.48 -18.96
C GLY A 6 -23.30 -2.29 -20.07
N ASN A 7 -22.65 -1.13 -20.09
CA ASN A 7 -21.58 -0.84 -21.07
C ASN A 7 -20.33 -1.69 -20.81
N LEU A 8 -19.98 -1.89 -19.55
CA LEU A 8 -18.83 -2.71 -19.17
C LEU A 8 -19.05 -4.19 -19.56
N ALA A 9 -20.25 -4.72 -19.31
CA ALA A 9 -20.61 -6.06 -19.71
C ALA A 9 -20.56 -6.27 -21.24
N ALA A 10 -21.01 -5.27 -22.01
CA ALA A 10 -20.94 -5.33 -23.47
C ALA A 10 -19.50 -5.32 -23.98
N VAL A 11 -18.63 -4.47 -23.40
CA VAL A 11 -17.19 -4.43 -23.72
C VAL A 11 -16.51 -5.76 -23.38
N TYR A 12 -16.83 -6.34 -22.23
CA TYR A 12 -16.32 -7.65 -21.82
C TYR A 12 -16.68 -8.75 -22.83
N GLN A 13 -17.96 -8.85 -23.24
CA GLN A 13 -18.41 -9.84 -24.21
C GLN A 13 -17.75 -9.62 -25.57
N MET A 14 -17.57 -8.38 -25.99
CA MET A 14 -16.88 -8.06 -27.25
C MET A 14 -15.41 -8.47 -27.23
N LEU A 15 -14.70 -8.20 -26.14
CA LEU A 15 -13.30 -8.61 -25.96
C LEU A 15 -13.14 -10.13 -25.95
N ARG A 16 -14.07 -10.83 -25.30
CA ARG A 16 -14.09 -12.29 -25.28
C ARG A 16 -14.28 -12.88 -26.69
N ALA A 17 -15.27 -12.38 -27.42
CA ALA A 17 -15.54 -12.82 -28.81
C ALA A 17 -14.37 -12.48 -29.74
N GLN A 18 -13.73 -11.34 -29.62
CA GLN A 18 -12.53 -10.98 -30.36
C GLN A 18 -11.34 -11.88 -30.02
N GLY A 19 -11.14 -12.24 -28.75
CA GLY A 19 -10.11 -13.17 -28.35
C GLY A 19 -10.26 -14.55 -28.95
N GLU A 20 -11.50 -15.06 -29.02
CA GLU A 20 -11.80 -16.36 -29.60
C GLU A 20 -11.65 -16.41 -31.15
N SER A 21 -11.93 -15.31 -31.84
CA SER A 21 -11.97 -15.22 -33.31
C SER A 21 -10.74 -14.59 -33.96
N ALA A 22 -9.87 -13.93 -33.20
CA ALA A 22 -8.74 -13.18 -33.76
C ALA A 22 -7.71 -14.12 -34.44
N ALA A 23 -7.35 -13.82 -35.67
CA ALA A 23 -6.30 -14.52 -36.39
C ALA A 23 -4.89 -14.19 -35.87
N HIS A 24 -4.69 -12.98 -35.39
CA HIS A 24 -3.38 -12.51 -34.91
C HIS A 24 -3.14 -12.86 -33.43
N ILE A 25 -2.00 -13.49 -33.16
CA ILE A 25 -1.67 -14.03 -31.83
C ILE A 25 -1.68 -12.95 -30.75
N LEU A 26 -1.12 -11.78 -31.02
CA LEU A 26 -1.09 -10.67 -30.03
C LEU A 26 -2.49 -10.14 -29.71
N THR A 27 -3.41 -10.16 -30.68
CA THR A 27 -4.80 -9.76 -30.44
C THR A 27 -5.50 -10.76 -29.52
N ARG A 28 -5.27 -12.06 -29.73
CA ARG A 28 -5.79 -13.12 -28.84
C ARG A 28 -5.22 -12.99 -27.42
N ASP A 29 -3.91 -12.82 -27.31
CA ASP A 29 -3.25 -12.67 -26.01
C ASP A 29 -3.74 -11.45 -25.25
N LEU A 30 -3.83 -10.31 -25.92
CA LEU A 30 -4.32 -9.09 -25.29
C LEU A 30 -5.78 -9.23 -24.83
N ALA A 31 -6.64 -9.75 -25.70
CA ALA A 31 -8.04 -9.98 -25.36
C ALA A 31 -8.18 -11.01 -24.21
N GLY A 32 -7.45 -12.11 -24.26
CA GLY A 32 -7.45 -13.14 -23.23
C GLY A 32 -6.95 -12.61 -21.87
N THR A 33 -5.86 -11.86 -21.87
CA THR A 33 -5.32 -11.22 -20.65
C THR A 33 -6.31 -10.21 -20.06
N THR A 34 -6.96 -9.43 -20.93
CA THR A 34 -7.96 -8.45 -20.49
C THR A 34 -9.18 -9.13 -19.87
N VAL A 35 -9.71 -10.18 -20.53
CA VAL A 35 -10.83 -10.97 -20.01
C VAL A 35 -10.47 -11.60 -18.66
N SER A 36 -9.29 -12.21 -18.56
CA SER A 36 -8.82 -12.81 -17.30
C SER A 36 -8.68 -11.77 -16.17
N ALA A 37 -8.24 -10.57 -16.49
CA ALA A 37 -8.17 -9.47 -15.51
C ALA A 37 -9.56 -9.02 -15.03
N PHE A 38 -10.56 -9.00 -15.92
CA PHE A 38 -11.94 -8.73 -15.53
C PHE A 38 -12.52 -9.82 -14.64
N ASP A 39 -12.32 -11.09 -15.00
CA ASP A 39 -12.80 -12.24 -14.22
C ASP A 39 -12.17 -12.24 -12.82
N ALA A 40 -10.86 -12.05 -12.74
CA ALA A 40 -10.14 -11.93 -11.48
C ALA A 40 -10.63 -10.74 -10.63
N ASN A 41 -10.97 -9.61 -11.26
CA ASN A 41 -11.49 -8.44 -10.54
C ASN A 41 -12.90 -8.70 -9.99
N ILE A 42 -13.76 -9.41 -10.74
CA ILE A 42 -15.10 -9.79 -10.28
C ILE A 42 -15.01 -10.73 -9.07
N GLU A 43 -14.19 -11.78 -9.17
CA GLU A 43 -13.96 -12.73 -8.09
C GLU A 43 -13.39 -12.03 -6.85
N TYR A 44 -12.35 -11.22 -7.04
CA TYR A 44 -11.73 -10.43 -5.99
C TYR A 44 -12.73 -9.49 -5.30
N SER A 45 -13.57 -8.80 -6.07
CA SER A 45 -14.58 -7.89 -5.53
C SER A 45 -15.66 -8.62 -4.75
N SER A 46 -16.06 -9.83 -5.20
CA SER A 46 -17.00 -10.68 -4.50
C SER A 46 -16.44 -11.14 -3.14
N ILE A 47 -15.22 -11.66 -3.12
CA ILE A 47 -14.55 -12.10 -1.88
C ILE A 47 -14.42 -10.94 -0.89
N LEU A 48 -14.00 -9.76 -1.36
CA LEU A 48 -13.87 -8.58 -0.50
C LEU A 48 -15.22 -8.04 0.00
N GLY A 49 -16.28 -8.21 -0.79
CA GLY A 49 -17.65 -7.84 -0.38
C GLY A 49 -18.16 -8.69 0.78
N GLU A 50 -17.66 -9.91 0.92
CA GLU A 50 -18.00 -10.86 1.97
C GLU A 50 -16.93 -10.94 3.07
N ALA A 51 -15.89 -10.07 3.00
CA ALA A 51 -14.81 -10.08 3.98
C ALA A 51 -15.36 -9.88 5.41
N PRO A 52 -14.82 -10.62 6.39
CA PRO A 52 -15.27 -10.51 7.77
C PRO A 52 -15.00 -9.12 8.34
N ASP A 53 -15.79 -8.75 9.37
CA ASP A 53 -15.54 -7.53 10.12
C ASP A 53 -14.14 -7.60 10.78
N LEU A 54 -13.38 -6.55 10.60
CA LEU A 54 -12.02 -6.42 11.15
C LEU A 54 -12.01 -6.02 12.64
N GLY A 55 -13.17 -5.62 13.19
CA GLY A 55 -13.31 -5.19 14.58
C GLY A 55 -12.61 -3.86 14.89
N VAL A 56 -12.26 -3.09 13.87
CA VAL A 56 -11.58 -1.78 13.99
C VAL A 56 -11.96 -0.86 12.84
N ALA A 57 -12.10 0.42 13.12
CA ALA A 57 -12.36 1.44 12.11
C ALA A 57 -11.05 2.00 11.56
N PHE A 58 -10.95 2.08 10.23
CA PHE A 58 -9.87 2.74 9.53
C PHE A 58 -10.27 4.17 9.16
N GLN A 59 -9.30 5.07 9.13
CA GLN A 59 -9.53 6.41 8.59
C GLN A 59 -9.75 6.36 7.07
N THR A 60 -10.55 7.31 6.58
CA THR A 60 -10.91 7.39 5.15
C THR A 60 -9.87 8.14 4.31
N ASP A 61 -8.68 8.40 4.85
CA ASP A 61 -7.55 8.92 4.09
C ASP A 61 -6.93 7.83 3.17
N PRO A 62 -6.07 8.21 2.20
CA PRO A 62 -5.52 7.24 1.25
C PRO A 62 -4.74 6.09 1.87
N VAL A 63 -4.03 6.30 2.97
CA VAL A 63 -3.25 5.24 3.65
C VAL A 63 -4.20 4.30 4.40
N GLY A 64 -5.11 4.87 5.20
CA GLY A 64 -6.09 4.11 5.95
C GLY A 64 -6.96 3.23 5.05
N THR A 65 -7.46 3.78 3.95
CA THR A 65 -8.28 3.03 2.97
C THR A 65 -7.51 1.88 2.32
N GLN A 66 -6.24 2.08 1.95
CA GLN A 66 -5.42 1.02 1.38
C GLN A 66 -5.13 -0.07 2.41
N LEU A 67 -4.77 0.29 3.65
CA LEU A 67 -4.49 -0.65 4.71
C LEU A 67 -5.73 -1.45 5.13
N GLU A 68 -6.93 -0.82 5.14
CA GLU A 68 -8.18 -1.53 5.33
C GLU A 68 -8.40 -2.60 4.25
N ARG A 69 -8.16 -2.25 3.00
CA ARG A 69 -8.28 -3.20 1.87
C ARG A 69 -7.29 -4.36 2.01
N VAL A 70 -6.04 -4.08 2.37
CA VAL A 70 -5.04 -5.12 2.64
C VAL A 70 -5.48 -6.01 3.80
N ALA A 71 -6.00 -5.45 4.88
CA ALA A 71 -6.50 -6.22 6.01
C ALA A 71 -7.65 -7.15 5.62
N LYS A 72 -8.60 -6.69 4.78
CA LYS A 72 -9.69 -7.51 4.23
C LYS A 72 -9.18 -8.65 3.35
N ILE A 73 -8.19 -8.39 2.51
CA ILE A 73 -7.55 -9.43 1.68
C ILE A 73 -6.90 -10.49 2.56
N ILE A 74 -6.18 -10.07 3.60
CA ILE A 74 -5.55 -10.99 4.55
C ILE A 74 -6.61 -11.78 5.32
N ALA A 75 -7.71 -11.16 5.71
CA ALA A 75 -8.83 -11.83 6.37
C ALA A 75 -9.42 -12.93 5.48
N SER A 76 -9.57 -12.66 4.19
CA SER A 76 -10.12 -13.59 3.18
C SER A 76 -9.05 -14.47 2.50
N ARG A 77 -7.88 -14.66 3.12
CA ARG A 77 -6.77 -15.42 2.52
C ARG A 77 -7.08 -16.88 2.19
N GLN A 78 -8.04 -17.48 2.92
CA GLN A 78 -8.45 -18.87 2.67
C GLN A 78 -9.27 -18.98 1.39
N GLU A 79 -10.16 -18.05 1.16
CA GLU A 79 -10.98 -17.93 -0.05
C GLU A 79 -10.10 -17.68 -1.29
N PHE A 80 -9.04 -16.89 -1.13
CA PHE A 80 -8.02 -16.69 -2.18
C PHE A 80 -7.08 -17.90 -2.37
N GLY A 81 -7.08 -18.87 -1.47
CA GLY A 81 -6.23 -20.05 -1.55
C GLY A 81 -4.72 -19.77 -1.45
N VAL A 82 -4.31 -18.65 -0.85
CA VAL A 82 -2.92 -18.21 -0.82
C VAL A 82 -2.30 -18.32 0.57
N ASN A 83 -1.04 -18.77 0.62
CA ASN A 83 -0.30 -18.94 1.87
C ASN A 83 0.69 -17.79 2.15
N ARG A 84 1.08 -17.06 1.13
CA ARG A 84 1.99 -15.91 1.21
C ARG A 84 1.50 -14.80 0.31
N GLN A 85 1.52 -13.58 0.83
CA GLN A 85 1.11 -12.39 0.12
C GLN A 85 2.08 -11.25 0.41
N ILE A 86 2.35 -10.44 -0.60
CA ILE A 86 3.13 -9.21 -0.49
C ILE A 86 2.23 -8.08 -1.00
N PHE A 87 2.14 -7.02 -0.23
CA PHE A 87 1.34 -5.84 -0.56
C PHE A 87 2.23 -4.61 -0.62
N LEU A 88 1.92 -3.73 -1.55
CA LEU A 88 2.51 -2.41 -1.64
C LEU A 88 1.41 -1.38 -1.36
N VAL A 89 1.66 -0.49 -0.40
CA VAL A 89 0.77 0.60 0.00
C VAL A 89 1.49 1.91 -0.24
N GLY A 90 0.86 2.81 -1.00
CA GLY A 90 1.44 4.11 -1.30
C GLY A 90 1.07 5.17 -0.25
N ALA A 91 2.07 5.81 0.33
CA ALA A 91 1.93 6.97 1.18
C ALA A 91 2.62 8.16 0.51
N TYR A 92 1.84 9.18 0.14
CA TYR A 92 2.31 10.31 -0.65
C TYR A 92 2.34 11.60 0.16
N GLY A 93 3.07 12.60 -0.36
CA GLY A 93 3.17 13.93 0.23
C GLY A 93 4.39 14.14 1.12
N TYR A 94 5.29 13.17 1.21
CA TYR A 94 6.50 13.25 2.03
C TYR A 94 7.64 14.03 1.36
N ASP A 95 7.49 14.43 0.12
CA ASP A 95 8.46 15.26 -0.59
C ASP A 95 8.30 16.75 -0.20
N THR A 96 8.64 17.03 1.04
CA THR A 96 8.41 18.32 1.72
C THR A 96 9.63 19.22 1.64
N HIS A 97 9.88 19.81 0.46
CA HIS A 97 10.93 20.82 0.28
C HIS A 97 10.58 22.17 0.92
N SER A 98 9.31 22.38 1.26
CA SER A 98 8.82 23.57 1.97
C SER A 98 7.66 23.20 2.89
N ALA A 99 7.36 24.07 3.86
CA ALA A 99 6.29 23.88 4.84
C ALA A 99 6.36 22.53 5.58
N GLN A 100 7.54 21.93 5.69
CA GLN A 100 7.75 20.62 6.32
C GLN A 100 7.29 20.58 7.79
N PRO A 101 7.57 21.60 8.63
CA PRO A 101 7.15 21.59 10.04
C PRO A 101 5.62 21.49 10.23
N THR A 102 4.84 21.95 9.25
CA THR A 102 3.38 21.91 9.29
C THR A 102 2.79 20.68 8.60
N SER A 103 3.45 20.21 7.55
CA SER A 103 2.96 19.09 6.73
C SER A 103 3.27 17.73 7.34
N LEU A 104 4.48 17.55 7.82
CA LEU A 104 4.99 16.27 8.29
C LEU A 104 4.22 15.69 9.50
N PRO A 105 3.85 16.49 10.52
CA PRO A 105 3.03 15.98 11.62
C PRO A 105 1.69 15.40 11.17
N ASN A 106 1.04 16.02 10.18
CA ASN A 106 -0.22 15.52 9.63
C ASN A 106 -0.03 14.22 8.86
N LEU A 107 1.04 14.11 8.08
CA LEU A 107 1.37 12.90 7.33
C LEU A 107 1.69 11.74 8.28
N HIS A 108 2.48 11.99 9.31
CA HIS A 108 2.79 10.99 10.34
C HIS A 108 1.56 10.58 11.14
N SER A 109 0.67 11.52 11.48
CA SER A 109 -0.58 11.19 12.17
C SER A 109 -1.49 10.25 11.36
N ARG A 110 -1.58 10.45 10.04
CA ARG A 110 -2.33 9.54 9.15
C ARG A 110 -1.66 8.17 9.04
N LEU A 111 -0.34 8.14 8.92
CA LEU A 111 0.42 6.89 8.88
C LEU A 111 0.25 6.12 10.18
N ASP A 112 0.41 6.78 11.33
CA ASP A 112 0.25 6.19 12.67
C ASP A 112 -1.15 5.60 12.84
N ALA A 113 -2.20 6.36 12.52
CA ALA A 113 -3.57 5.89 12.62
C ALA A 113 -3.84 4.67 11.72
N GLY A 114 -3.34 4.69 10.48
CA GLY A 114 -3.48 3.57 9.55
C GLY A 114 -2.75 2.32 10.02
N VAL A 115 -1.49 2.46 10.45
CA VAL A 115 -0.67 1.34 10.97
C VAL A 115 -1.23 0.79 12.27
N SER A 116 -1.74 1.65 13.15
CA SER A 116 -2.38 1.25 14.40
C SER A 116 -3.63 0.44 14.14
N ALA A 117 -4.54 0.91 13.29
CA ALA A 117 -5.75 0.18 12.90
C ALA A 117 -5.42 -1.15 12.22
N PHE A 118 -4.43 -1.16 11.32
CA PHE A 118 -3.97 -2.38 10.68
C PHE A 118 -3.43 -3.39 11.70
N SER A 119 -2.56 -2.95 12.59
CA SER A 119 -1.98 -3.80 13.63
C SER A 119 -3.04 -4.39 14.56
N GLU A 120 -4.04 -3.59 14.95
CA GLU A 120 -5.14 -4.03 15.79
C GLU A 120 -6.02 -5.05 15.06
N SER A 121 -6.32 -4.84 13.78
CA SER A 121 -7.06 -5.83 12.99
C SER A 121 -6.32 -7.17 12.89
N MET A 122 -4.99 -7.16 12.73
CA MET A 122 -4.18 -8.38 12.73
C MET A 122 -4.19 -9.10 14.09
N LYS A 123 -4.21 -8.35 15.20
CA LYS A 123 -4.35 -8.90 16.55
C LYS A 123 -5.74 -9.52 16.77
N ASN A 124 -6.80 -8.81 16.35
CA ASN A 124 -8.18 -9.32 16.45
C ASN A 124 -8.35 -10.64 15.70
N MET A 125 -7.68 -10.81 14.56
CA MET A 125 -7.65 -12.05 13.80
C MET A 125 -6.69 -13.13 14.36
N GLY A 126 -5.91 -12.82 15.39
CA GLY A 126 -4.93 -13.75 15.97
C GLY A 126 -3.74 -14.08 15.07
N ILE A 127 -3.44 -13.22 14.10
CA ILE A 127 -2.39 -13.46 13.09
C ILE A 127 -1.28 -12.41 13.08
N PHE A 128 -1.24 -11.54 14.06
CA PHE A 128 -0.24 -10.45 14.13
C PHE A 128 1.21 -10.98 14.04
N ASN A 129 1.49 -12.17 14.61
CA ASN A 129 2.79 -12.84 14.52
C ASN A 129 3.14 -13.36 13.12
N ARG A 130 2.23 -13.32 12.16
CA ARG A 130 2.40 -13.82 10.81
C ARG A 130 2.45 -12.69 9.78
N VAL A 131 2.34 -11.46 10.23
CA VAL A 131 2.30 -10.27 9.39
C VAL A 131 3.40 -9.31 9.81
N THR A 132 4.13 -8.81 8.83
CA THR A 132 5.14 -7.77 9.01
C THR A 132 4.83 -6.63 8.05
N LEU A 133 4.72 -5.43 8.59
CA LEU A 133 4.63 -4.19 7.85
C LEU A 133 5.97 -3.49 7.96
N ALA A 134 6.52 -3.03 6.84
CA ALA A 134 7.71 -2.21 6.81
C ALA A 134 7.46 -0.98 5.94
N THR A 135 8.00 0.16 6.36
CA THR A 135 8.04 1.34 5.50
C THR A 135 9.29 1.29 4.62
N ALA A 136 9.24 1.94 3.47
CA ALA A 136 10.37 2.15 2.59
C ALA A 136 10.19 3.51 1.90
N SER A 137 11.28 4.17 1.59
CA SER A 137 11.29 5.43 0.84
C SER A 137 12.32 5.33 -0.27
N ASP A 138 12.03 5.99 -1.38
CA ASP A 138 12.92 6.09 -2.54
C ASP A 138 13.90 7.26 -2.44
N PHE A 139 13.78 8.10 -1.42
CA PHE A 139 14.74 9.15 -1.10
C PHE A 139 14.93 9.30 0.42
N GLY A 140 16.09 9.79 0.82
CA GLY A 140 16.38 10.28 2.15
C GLY A 140 16.31 11.81 2.22
N ARG A 141 16.63 12.37 3.37
CA ARG A 141 16.67 13.82 3.60
C ARG A 141 18.04 14.27 4.05
N THR A 142 18.38 15.52 3.72
CA THR A 142 19.54 16.21 4.25
C THR A 142 19.40 16.48 5.73
N LEU A 143 20.50 16.57 6.46
CA LEU A 143 20.54 16.98 7.86
C LEU A 143 20.33 18.48 8.00
N ALA A 144 20.76 19.26 6.98
CA ALA A 144 20.55 20.70 6.94
C ALA A 144 19.13 21.01 6.42
N ASP A 145 18.53 22.05 6.98
CA ASP A 145 17.30 22.61 6.42
C ASP A 145 17.61 23.64 5.32
N ASN A 146 16.63 23.86 4.44
CA ASN A 146 16.69 24.86 3.38
C ASN A 146 15.86 26.11 3.69
N GLY A 147 15.46 26.27 4.97
CA GLY A 147 14.65 27.37 5.49
C GLY A 147 13.35 26.92 6.14
N ASP A 148 12.50 26.17 5.43
CA ASP A 148 11.24 25.64 5.95
C ASP A 148 10.95 24.18 5.52
N GLY A 149 11.96 23.52 4.97
CA GLY A 149 11.96 22.12 4.58
C GLY A 149 13.37 21.53 4.53
N THR A 150 13.52 20.43 3.85
CA THR A 150 14.82 19.77 3.62
C THR A 150 14.89 19.27 2.19
N ASP A 151 16.08 19.19 1.63
CA ASP A 151 16.33 18.63 0.32
C ASP A 151 16.55 17.11 0.39
N HIS A 152 16.60 16.43 -0.76
CA HIS A 152 16.92 15.01 -0.80
C HIS A 152 18.37 14.78 -0.35
N GLY A 153 18.55 13.79 0.49
CA GLY A 153 19.83 13.38 1.03
C GLY A 153 19.81 11.89 1.35
N TRP A 154 20.81 11.43 2.04
CA TRP A 154 20.96 9.99 2.32
C TRP A 154 20.28 9.54 3.63
N GLY A 155 19.93 10.46 4.53
CA GLY A 155 19.36 10.15 5.83
C GLY A 155 17.90 9.78 5.78
N GLY A 156 17.52 8.69 6.40
CA GLY A 156 16.12 8.28 6.48
C GLY A 156 15.84 7.33 7.65
N HIS A 157 14.60 7.32 8.09
CA HIS A 157 14.12 6.42 9.13
C HIS A 157 13.03 5.55 8.56
N GLN A 158 13.10 4.26 8.86
CA GLN A 158 12.09 3.30 8.46
C GLN A 158 11.51 2.59 9.67
N PHE A 159 10.26 2.18 9.58
CA PHE A 159 9.57 1.49 10.65
C PHE A 159 9.29 0.05 10.23
N VAL A 160 9.46 -0.86 11.18
CA VAL A 160 9.06 -2.27 11.01
C VAL A 160 8.12 -2.65 12.15
N VAL A 161 6.93 -3.13 11.79
CA VAL A 161 5.87 -3.46 12.74
C VAL A 161 5.36 -4.87 12.48
N GLY A 162 5.22 -5.67 13.53
CA GLY A 162 4.69 -7.03 13.45
C GLY A 162 4.91 -7.80 14.73
N GLY A 163 4.08 -8.81 14.98
CA GLY A 163 4.17 -9.55 16.23
C GLY A 163 5.42 -10.43 16.36
N ALA A 164 6.09 -10.76 15.26
CA ALA A 164 7.36 -11.50 15.25
C ALA A 164 8.59 -10.58 15.15
N VAL A 165 8.38 -9.26 15.09
CA VAL A 165 9.47 -8.29 15.03
C VAL A 165 10.10 -8.16 16.42
N ASN A 166 11.43 -8.17 16.48
CA ASN A 166 12.17 -7.82 17.70
C ASN A 166 12.18 -6.29 17.83
N GLY A 167 11.06 -5.75 18.29
CA GLY A 167 10.80 -4.31 18.36
C GLY A 167 11.33 -3.64 19.62
N GLY A 168 11.02 -2.33 19.76
CA GLY A 168 11.41 -1.54 20.92
C GLY A 168 12.86 -1.08 20.90
N SER A 169 13.56 -1.20 19.76
CA SER A 169 14.95 -0.80 19.59
C SER A 169 15.13 -0.04 18.28
N LEU A 170 16.15 0.79 18.23
CA LEU A 170 16.67 1.41 17.02
C LEU A 170 17.80 0.54 16.46
N TYR A 171 17.79 0.33 15.17
CA TYR A 171 18.80 -0.43 14.45
C TYR A 171 19.49 0.49 13.43
N GLY A 172 20.81 0.40 13.33
CA GLY A 172 21.62 1.24 12.47
C GLY A 172 22.30 2.37 13.25
N ASP A 173 23.20 3.04 12.58
CA ASP A 173 23.98 4.14 13.14
C ASP A 173 23.45 5.47 12.62
N ILE A 174 23.29 6.42 13.53
CA ILE A 174 23.08 7.81 13.16
C ILE A 174 24.48 8.38 12.85
N PRO A 175 24.71 8.92 11.65
CA PRO A 175 25.99 9.49 11.34
C PRO A 175 26.32 10.64 12.27
N PRO A 176 27.59 10.81 12.63
CA PRO A 176 27.99 11.94 13.43
C PRO A 176 27.70 13.23 12.65
N PRO A 177 27.12 14.24 13.29
CA PRO A 177 26.91 15.52 12.65
C PRO A 177 28.29 16.14 12.34
N SER A 178 28.77 15.95 11.12
CA SER A 178 29.97 16.61 10.64
C SER A 178 29.55 17.86 9.87
N PHE A 179 29.62 18.98 10.53
CA PHE A 179 29.26 20.28 9.95
C PHE A 179 30.38 20.88 9.07
N GLU A 180 31.48 20.14 8.87
CA GLU A 180 32.66 20.70 8.20
C GLU A 180 32.49 20.97 6.71
N HIS A 181 31.44 20.45 6.06
CA HIS A 181 31.27 20.64 4.63
C HIS A 181 29.90 21.16 4.19
N GLY A 182 29.02 21.51 5.09
CA GLY A 182 27.71 22.09 4.71
C GLY A 182 26.91 21.27 3.71
N GLN A 183 27.36 20.07 3.49
CA GLN A 183 26.71 19.12 2.60
C GLN A 183 26.32 17.95 3.46
N ASP A 184 25.15 17.99 3.72
CA ASP A 184 24.48 16.89 4.01
C ASP A 184 24.81 15.75 3.32
N ALA A 185 25.44 15.08 3.99
CA ALA A 185 25.49 13.77 3.49
C ALA A 185 24.10 13.35 3.19
#